data_b941da21d7f5ffb0e3c0ba3cae660c35
#
_entry.id   b941da21d7f5ffb0e3c0ba3cae660c35
#
_cell.length_a   1.000
_cell.length_b   1.000
_cell.length_c   1.000
_cell.angle_alpha   90.00
_cell.angle_beta   90.00
_cell.angle_gamma   90.00
#
_symmetry.space_group_name_H-M   'P 1'
#
loop_
_entity.id
_entity.type
_entity.pdbx_description
1 polymer ?
#
loop_
_entity_poly.entity_id
_entity_poly.type
_entity_poly.pdbx_seq_one_letter_code
_entity_poly.pdbx_strand_id
1 'polypeptide(L)'
;MNSENNWNFPYLPATAAEREAMLKDIGVRAFDDLVSHIPGDVRLKTLDMQEGLSEMELSSVLSDLAAKNKPASRQSSFLGGGSYRRFVPAVVPSIISRSEFSTAYTPYQPEVSQGSLQAIYEFQTAICLITGMDVANASMYDGPTACAEAAMMAVRLTGRKKIVITGGVNPEHRMVTETYANTCKIGLNMLPADKGVTCHSDLKNQLDTDVACVIVQYPNFFGAVEELDKLAAEVHAHGALMVVISDPVSLGLLAAPGDLGADIVVGDAQSCGNFLSFGGPSAGYMACRKDFIRQLPGRLAGMTTDNRGQKAFTLTLQTREQHIRRAHATSNICTNQALNALAMLVYLTCLGPQGLKELATISMQRAHYLAEKLCQIDGVKRTFDSPFFNEFAITLPASVDAAVVLNELKERGILGGIDLSANADNSGCHAPQLKNAVLIAVTEMNSVAELDKYAEVLSEVLSSKTLKNTAKKVLTV
;
A
#
# COMPACT_ATOMS: atom_id res chain seq x y z
N MET A 1 33.36 -6.25 40.47
CA MET A 1 33.15 -7.60 39.93
C MET A 1 33.93 -7.68 38.65
N ASN A 2 34.80 -8.69 38.54
CA ASN A 2 35.79 -8.78 37.46
C ASN A 2 35.12 -8.81 36.08
N SER A 3 35.49 -7.84 35.27
CA SER A 3 35.11 -7.76 33.85
C SER A 3 35.88 -8.77 32.96
N GLU A 4 36.30 -9.88 33.55
CA GLU A 4 36.99 -10.95 32.81
C GLU A 4 35.99 -11.91 32.22
N ASN A 5 35.83 -11.78 30.88
CA ASN A 5 35.47 -12.88 30.00
C ASN A 5 34.04 -13.42 30.01
N ASN A 6 33.05 -12.62 29.76
CA ASN A 6 31.77 -13.16 29.26
C ASN A 6 31.66 -13.03 27.72
N TRP A 7 32.64 -13.61 27.00
CA TRP A 7 32.56 -13.81 25.53
C TRP A 7 31.73 -15.03 25.16
N ASN A 8 30.99 -15.63 26.06
CA ASN A 8 30.04 -16.69 25.80
C ASN A 8 28.73 -16.14 25.25
N PHE A 9 28.82 -15.23 24.27
CA PHE A 9 27.65 -14.87 23.50
C PHE A 9 27.28 -16.04 22.58
N PRO A 10 26.02 -16.50 22.58
CA PRO A 10 25.62 -17.67 21.80
C PRO A 10 25.84 -17.54 20.29
N TYR A 11 26.02 -16.30 19.80
CA TYR A 11 26.25 -16.01 18.38
C TYR A 11 27.72 -15.76 18.00
N LEU A 12 28.63 -15.77 18.97
CA LEU A 12 30.08 -15.64 18.74
C LEU A 12 30.73 -17.00 18.97
N PRO A 13 31.14 -17.72 17.89
CA PRO A 13 31.58 -19.11 18.01
C PRO A 13 32.96 -19.26 18.60
N ALA A 14 33.81 -18.21 18.61
CA ALA A 14 35.17 -18.29 19.07
C ALA A 14 35.28 -18.29 20.62
N THR A 15 35.83 -19.35 21.17
CA THR A 15 36.20 -19.44 22.60
C THR A 15 37.41 -18.57 22.90
N ALA A 16 37.70 -18.31 24.18
CA ALA A 16 38.89 -17.55 24.59
C ALA A 16 40.17 -18.22 24.08
N ALA A 17 40.27 -19.56 24.15
CA ALA A 17 41.42 -20.31 23.68
C ALA A 17 41.61 -20.22 22.16
N GLU A 18 40.52 -20.27 21.39
CA GLU A 18 40.58 -20.09 19.92
C GLU A 18 40.98 -18.68 19.54
N ARG A 19 40.53 -17.67 20.28
CA ARG A 19 40.94 -16.28 20.04
C ARG A 19 42.44 -16.09 20.34
N GLU A 20 42.94 -16.68 21.43
CA GLU A 20 44.36 -16.65 21.73
C GLU A 20 45.20 -17.33 20.64
N ALA A 21 44.73 -18.49 20.14
CA ALA A 21 45.39 -19.19 19.05
C ALA A 21 45.40 -18.33 17.76
N MET A 22 44.28 -17.68 17.43
CA MET A 22 44.20 -16.76 16.26
C MET A 22 45.15 -15.56 16.40
N LEU A 23 45.23 -14.93 17.59
CA LEU A 23 46.18 -13.83 17.82
C LEU A 23 47.62 -14.28 17.66
N LYS A 24 47.95 -15.48 18.15
CA LYS A 24 49.28 -16.09 18.01
C LYS A 24 49.61 -16.37 16.54
N ASP A 25 48.70 -16.90 15.77
CA ASP A 25 48.89 -17.18 14.35
C ASP A 25 49.09 -15.89 13.54
N ILE A 26 48.41 -14.81 13.91
CA ILE A 26 48.60 -13.48 13.33
C ILE A 26 49.94 -12.86 13.76
N GLY A 27 50.53 -13.31 14.85
CA GLY A 27 51.78 -12.81 15.39
C GLY A 27 51.64 -11.59 16.30
N VAL A 28 50.48 -11.39 16.90
CA VAL A 28 50.19 -10.31 17.88
C VAL A 28 49.84 -10.86 19.26
N ARG A 29 49.97 -10.03 20.29
CA ARG A 29 49.73 -10.47 21.68
C ARG A 29 48.31 -10.21 22.14
N ALA A 30 47.71 -9.15 21.62
CA ALA A 30 46.36 -8.72 22.02
C ALA A 30 45.59 -8.14 20.82
N PHE A 31 44.28 -8.05 20.97
CA PHE A 31 43.43 -7.39 19.96
C PHE A 31 43.84 -5.92 19.76
N ASP A 32 44.29 -5.24 20.81
CA ASP A 32 44.75 -3.85 20.72
C ASP A 32 45.94 -3.67 19.80
N ASP A 33 46.77 -4.68 19.60
CA ASP A 33 47.90 -4.63 18.67
C ASP A 33 47.37 -4.58 17.21
N LEU A 34 46.27 -5.26 16.90
CA LEU A 34 45.64 -5.26 15.56
C LEU A 34 45.10 -3.88 15.17
N VAL A 35 44.67 -3.11 16.14
CA VAL A 35 44.04 -1.79 15.93
C VAL A 35 44.97 -0.64 16.35
N SER A 36 46.25 -0.93 16.61
CA SER A 36 47.24 0.06 17.07
C SER A 36 47.46 1.24 16.11
N HIS A 37 47.15 1.05 14.82
CA HIS A 37 47.18 2.10 13.81
C HIS A 37 46.05 3.14 13.96
N ILE A 38 45.01 2.87 14.76
CA ILE A 38 43.91 3.80 15.04
C ILE A 38 44.36 4.69 16.22
N PRO A 39 44.38 6.03 16.08
CA PRO A 39 44.75 6.94 17.15
C PRO A 39 43.92 6.70 18.41
N GLY A 40 44.59 6.75 19.59
CA GLY A 40 43.98 6.41 20.86
C GLY A 40 42.85 7.36 21.30
N ASP A 41 42.87 8.59 20.84
CA ASP A 41 41.91 9.65 21.11
C ASP A 41 40.57 9.45 20.37
N VAL A 42 40.57 8.69 19.28
CA VAL A 42 39.35 8.32 18.54
C VAL A 42 38.84 6.91 18.83
N ARG A 43 39.56 6.16 19.70
CA ARG A 43 39.15 4.81 20.11
C ARG A 43 38.29 4.87 21.37
N LEU A 44 37.09 4.32 21.29
CA LEU A 44 36.24 4.12 22.45
C LEU A 44 36.81 2.97 23.30
N LYS A 45 37.07 3.24 24.56
CA LYS A 45 37.50 2.23 25.54
C LYS A 45 36.35 1.34 25.98
N THR A 46 35.16 1.91 26.11
CA THR A 46 33.93 1.24 26.51
C THR A 46 32.76 1.86 25.78
N LEU A 47 31.78 1.07 25.43
CA LEU A 47 30.48 1.58 24.98
C LEU A 47 29.63 1.89 26.20
N ASP A 48 29.12 3.12 26.30
CA ASP A 48 28.14 3.51 27.32
C ASP A 48 26.76 2.96 26.94
N MET A 49 26.62 1.66 27.12
CA MET A 49 25.37 0.94 26.84
C MET A 49 24.95 0.20 28.14
N GLN A 50 23.65 0.16 28.34
CA GLN A 50 23.09 -0.65 29.43
C GLN A 50 23.39 -2.13 29.18
N GLU A 51 23.56 -2.87 30.27
CA GLU A 51 23.67 -4.33 30.19
C GLU A 51 22.40 -4.93 29.57
N GLY A 52 22.58 -6.03 28.83
CA GLY A 52 21.47 -6.74 28.24
C GLY A 52 20.54 -7.32 29.32
N LEU A 53 19.24 -7.20 29.08
CA LEU A 53 18.23 -7.82 29.95
C LEU A 53 18.13 -9.32 29.63
N SER A 54 17.71 -10.10 30.63
CA SER A 54 17.29 -11.47 30.39
C SER A 54 16.03 -11.49 29.51
N GLU A 55 15.76 -12.60 28.83
CA GLU A 55 14.57 -12.75 27.98
C GLU A 55 13.27 -12.46 28.75
N MET A 56 13.17 -12.91 29.98
CA MET A 56 12.02 -12.67 30.86
C MET A 56 11.83 -11.18 31.16
N GLU A 57 12.90 -10.48 31.52
CA GLU A 57 12.86 -9.04 31.82
C GLU A 57 12.55 -8.23 30.56
N LEU A 58 13.17 -8.58 29.42
CA LEU A 58 12.90 -7.95 28.14
C LEU A 58 11.43 -8.12 27.72
N SER A 59 10.89 -9.34 27.87
CA SER A 59 9.49 -9.63 27.58
C SER A 59 8.54 -8.80 28.44
N SER A 60 8.84 -8.63 29.73
CA SER A 60 8.06 -7.78 30.63
C SER A 60 8.09 -6.32 30.20
N VAL A 61 9.28 -5.75 29.96
CA VAL A 61 9.45 -4.35 29.54
C VAL A 61 8.74 -4.07 28.22
N LEU A 62 8.89 -4.97 27.23
CA LEU A 62 8.22 -4.81 25.93
C LEU A 62 6.70 -4.95 26.04
N SER A 63 6.21 -5.84 26.91
CA SER A 63 4.78 -5.98 27.17
C SER A 63 4.18 -4.71 27.78
N ASP A 64 4.87 -4.10 28.75
CA ASP A 64 4.45 -2.85 29.38
C ASP A 64 4.45 -1.69 28.40
N LEU A 65 5.43 -1.63 27.50
CA LEU A 65 5.45 -0.65 26.39
C LEU A 65 4.30 -0.89 25.41
N ALA A 66 4.08 -2.13 25.02
CA ALA A 66 2.99 -2.51 24.10
C ALA A 66 1.60 -2.19 24.69
N ALA A 67 1.42 -2.34 26.01
CA ALA A 67 0.17 -2.04 26.70
C ALA A 67 -0.22 -0.55 26.65
N LYS A 68 0.72 0.35 26.37
CA LYS A 68 0.45 1.78 26.18
C LYS A 68 -0.20 2.11 24.82
N ASN A 69 -0.11 1.20 23.87
CA ASN A 69 -0.75 1.38 22.56
C ASN A 69 -2.26 1.15 22.63
N LYS A 70 -2.99 1.87 21.80
CA LYS A 70 -4.43 1.68 21.56
C LYS A 70 -4.62 1.11 20.16
N PRO A 71 -4.47 -0.21 19.96
CA PRO A 71 -4.53 -0.80 18.62
C PRO A 71 -5.94 -0.67 18.02
N ALA A 72 -6.00 -0.47 16.71
CA ALA A 72 -7.26 -0.36 15.96
C ALA A 72 -8.14 -1.62 16.09
N SER A 73 -7.55 -2.78 16.40
CA SER A 73 -8.29 -4.02 16.68
C SER A 73 -9.20 -3.94 17.92
N ARG A 74 -8.98 -2.99 18.81
CA ARG A 74 -9.77 -2.75 20.02
C ARG A 74 -10.63 -1.49 19.94
N GLN A 75 -10.71 -0.86 18.78
CA GLN A 75 -11.48 0.36 18.53
C GLN A 75 -12.38 0.15 17.30
N SER A 76 -13.51 0.85 17.25
CA SER A 76 -14.29 0.94 16.01
C SER A 76 -13.55 1.84 15.04
N SER A 77 -13.00 1.27 13.96
CA SER A 77 -12.19 2.01 13.00
C SER A 77 -12.89 2.13 11.66
N PHE A 78 -12.97 3.36 11.18
CA PHE A 78 -13.50 3.76 9.88
C PHE A 78 -12.44 4.47 9.04
N LEU A 79 -11.16 4.22 9.37
CA LEU A 79 -10.02 4.69 8.59
C LEU A 79 -9.89 3.87 7.31
N GLY A 80 -9.46 4.54 6.25
CA GLY A 80 -9.26 3.97 4.93
C GLY A 80 -8.17 4.71 4.15
N GLY A 81 -8.51 5.23 2.98
CA GLY A 81 -7.60 6.01 2.14
C GLY A 81 -6.51 5.14 1.49
N GLY A 82 -6.80 3.88 1.19
CA GLY A 82 -5.87 2.95 0.55
C GLY A 82 -5.36 1.83 1.46
N SER A 83 -5.54 1.95 2.79
CA SER A 83 -5.20 0.90 3.76
C SER A 83 -6.42 0.59 4.64
N TYR A 84 -6.81 -0.69 4.70
CA TYR A 84 -8.07 -1.09 5.30
C TYR A 84 -7.90 -2.16 6.37
N ARG A 85 -8.64 -2.03 7.47
CA ARG A 85 -8.78 -3.09 8.46
C ARG A 85 -9.69 -4.17 7.89
N ARG A 86 -9.12 -5.32 7.52
CA ARG A 86 -9.86 -6.48 7.02
C ARG A 86 -9.58 -7.71 7.84
N PHE A 87 -10.48 -8.69 7.78
CA PHE A 87 -10.27 -9.97 8.43
C PHE A 87 -9.22 -10.79 7.67
N VAL A 88 -8.19 -11.23 8.38
CA VAL A 88 -7.16 -12.11 7.83
C VAL A 88 -7.39 -13.53 8.40
N PRO A 89 -7.77 -14.51 7.57
CA PRO A 89 -7.96 -15.89 8.02
C PRO A 89 -6.70 -16.49 8.62
N ALA A 90 -6.83 -17.32 9.66
CA ALA A 90 -5.68 -17.93 10.37
C ALA A 90 -4.76 -18.76 9.47
N VAL A 91 -5.26 -19.27 8.35
CA VAL A 91 -4.45 -19.99 7.35
C VAL A 91 -3.37 -19.10 6.74
N VAL A 92 -3.63 -17.80 6.57
CA VAL A 92 -2.64 -16.87 5.97
C VAL A 92 -1.37 -16.80 6.83
N PRO A 93 -1.40 -16.35 8.09
CA PRO A 93 -0.19 -16.33 8.93
C PRO A 93 0.40 -17.73 9.13
N SER A 94 -0.41 -18.79 9.16
CA SER A 94 0.09 -20.16 9.26
C SER A 94 0.96 -20.58 8.06
N ILE A 95 0.58 -20.20 6.86
CA ILE A 95 1.35 -20.52 5.64
C ILE A 95 2.59 -19.64 5.52
N ILE A 96 2.46 -18.32 5.69
CA ILE A 96 3.60 -17.41 5.50
C ILE A 96 4.67 -17.55 6.57
N SER A 97 4.35 -18.10 7.74
CA SER A 97 5.31 -18.37 8.81
C SER A 97 6.10 -19.68 8.63
N ARG A 98 5.76 -20.51 7.64
CA ARG A 98 6.53 -21.72 7.35
C ARG A 98 7.94 -21.34 6.90
N SER A 99 8.95 -22.07 7.42
CA SER A 99 10.35 -21.79 7.13
C SER A 99 10.68 -21.83 5.64
N GLU A 100 10.00 -22.66 4.86
CA GLU A 100 10.18 -22.79 3.42
C GLU A 100 9.89 -21.48 2.67
N PHE A 101 9.00 -20.65 3.21
CA PHE A 101 8.66 -19.34 2.63
C PHE A 101 9.33 -18.19 3.38
N SER A 102 9.33 -18.19 4.73
CA SER A 102 9.82 -17.09 5.54
C SER A 102 11.35 -16.89 5.46
N THR A 103 12.10 -17.96 5.16
CA THR A 103 13.56 -17.89 4.94
C THR A 103 13.95 -17.81 3.46
N ALA A 104 12.99 -17.93 2.54
CA ALA A 104 13.28 -17.84 1.11
C ALA A 104 13.68 -16.39 0.73
N TYR A 105 14.72 -16.29 -0.10
CA TYR A 105 15.13 -15.04 -0.71
C TYR A 105 14.75 -15.05 -2.20
N THR A 106 15.56 -14.51 -3.07
CA THR A 106 15.29 -14.54 -4.50
C THR A 106 15.51 -15.95 -5.08
N PRO A 107 14.52 -16.52 -5.79
CA PRO A 107 14.61 -17.87 -6.34
C PRO A 107 15.44 -17.91 -7.64
N TYR A 108 16.73 -17.57 -7.58
CA TYR A 108 17.63 -17.56 -8.75
C TYR A 108 17.94 -18.97 -9.28
N GLN A 109 17.94 -19.97 -8.41
CA GLN A 109 18.18 -21.36 -8.77
C GLN A 109 16.85 -22.12 -8.84
N PRO A 110 16.29 -22.30 -10.04
CA PRO A 110 14.98 -22.97 -10.18
C PRO A 110 14.95 -24.37 -9.59
N GLU A 111 16.08 -25.08 -9.65
CA GLU A 111 16.18 -26.49 -9.21
C GLU A 111 15.83 -26.69 -7.73
N VAL A 112 16.09 -25.70 -6.89
CA VAL A 112 15.85 -25.76 -5.44
C VAL A 112 14.72 -24.84 -4.99
N SER A 113 14.09 -24.10 -5.89
CA SER A 113 13.12 -23.04 -5.58
C SER A 113 11.76 -23.24 -6.27
N GLN A 114 11.42 -24.47 -6.68
CA GLN A 114 10.21 -24.74 -7.46
C GLN A 114 8.94 -24.31 -6.73
N GLY A 115 8.83 -24.54 -5.41
CA GLY A 115 7.67 -24.13 -4.62
C GLY A 115 7.50 -22.62 -4.56
N SER A 116 8.58 -21.87 -4.35
CA SER A 116 8.54 -20.40 -4.34
C SER A 116 8.21 -19.83 -5.72
N LEU A 117 8.76 -20.39 -6.79
CA LEU A 117 8.47 -19.98 -8.16
C LEU A 117 7.04 -20.29 -8.57
N GLN A 118 6.50 -21.44 -8.14
CA GLN A 118 5.10 -21.76 -8.33
C GLN A 118 4.19 -20.76 -7.62
N ALA A 119 4.47 -20.43 -6.37
CA ALA A 119 3.71 -19.42 -5.62
C ALA A 119 3.72 -18.06 -6.31
N ILE A 120 4.86 -17.62 -6.85
CA ILE A 120 4.96 -16.38 -7.65
C ILE A 120 4.09 -16.50 -8.92
N TYR A 121 4.17 -17.60 -9.64
CA TYR A 121 3.38 -17.81 -10.85
C TYR A 121 1.88 -17.81 -10.57
N GLU A 122 1.45 -18.44 -9.48
CA GLU A 122 0.04 -18.46 -9.05
C GLU A 122 -0.42 -17.07 -8.59
N PHE A 123 0.43 -16.29 -7.90
CA PHE A 123 0.14 -14.88 -7.58
C PHE A 123 -0.08 -14.06 -8.87
N GLN A 124 0.82 -14.17 -9.84
CA GLN A 124 0.68 -13.50 -11.14
C GLN A 124 -0.65 -13.87 -11.82
N THR A 125 -1.01 -15.15 -11.77
CA THR A 125 -2.28 -15.65 -12.32
C THR A 125 -3.48 -15.04 -11.60
N ALA A 126 -3.45 -15.00 -10.25
CA ALA A 126 -4.52 -14.40 -9.46
C ALA A 126 -4.72 -12.92 -9.79
N ILE A 127 -3.62 -12.15 -9.91
CA ILE A 127 -3.68 -10.75 -10.32
C ILE A 127 -4.27 -10.60 -11.72
N CYS A 128 -3.83 -11.41 -12.70
CA CYS A 128 -4.41 -11.38 -14.05
C CYS A 128 -5.92 -11.64 -14.03
N LEU A 129 -6.37 -12.63 -13.26
CA LEU A 129 -7.78 -13.00 -13.17
C LEU A 129 -8.66 -11.88 -12.59
N ILE A 130 -8.23 -11.24 -11.51
CA ILE A 130 -9.04 -10.17 -10.87
C ILE A 130 -8.99 -8.86 -11.64
N THR A 131 -7.90 -8.57 -12.36
CA THR A 131 -7.72 -7.31 -13.10
C THR A 131 -8.17 -7.36 -14.55
N GLY A 132 -8.41 -8.56 -15.10
CA GLY A 132 -8.70 -8.76 -16.53
C GLY A 132 -7.48 -8.51 -17.43
N MET A 133 -6.27 -8.57 -16.89
CA MET A 133 -5.03 -8.34 -17.62
C MET A 133 -4.34 -9.63 -18.05
N ASP A 134 -3.49 -9.56 -19.08
CA ASP A 134 -2.83 -10.73 -19.66
C ASP A 134 -1.62 -11.21 -18.88
N VAL A 135 -0.87 -10.28 -18.27
CA VAL A 135 0.41 -10.54 -17.60
C VAL A 135 0.54 -9.70 -16.34
N ALA A 136 1.01 -10.33 -15.25
CA ALA A 136 1.38 -9.63 -14.01
C ALA A 136 2.81 -10.01 -13.58
N ASN A 137 3.47 -9.12 -12.84
CA ASN A 137 4.78 -9.40 -12.25
C ASN A 137 4.69 -10.10 -10.90
N ALA A 138 5.85 -10.48 -10.36
CA ALA A 138 5.95 -11.20 -9.08
C ALA A 138 5.51 -10.38 -7.85
N SER A 139 5.49 -9.12 -7.90
CA SER A 139 4.99 -8.02 -7.05
C SER A 139 5.87 -6.79 -7.15
N MET A 140 5.36 -5.67 -6.62
CA MET A 140 6.08 -4.41 -6.44
C MET A 140 6.28 -4.15 -4.94
N TYR A 141 6.94 -3.04 -4.58
CA TYR A 141 7.14 -2.68 -3.18
C TYR A 141 5.82 -2.32 -2.49
N ASP A 142 5.04 -1.45 -3.14
CA ASP A 142 3.72 -0.98 -2.69
C ASP A 142 2.93 -0.42 -3.88
N GLY A 143 1.70 0.00 -3.64
CA GLY A 143 0.82 0.60 -4.65
C GLY A 143 1.37 1.90 -5.24
N PRO A 144 1.84 2.87 -4.43
CA PRO A 144 2.43 4.11 -4.94
C PRO A 144 3.64 3.90 -5.86
N THR A 145 4.56 3.01 -5.48
CA THR A 145 5.71 2.64 -6.34
C THR A 145 5.24 1.96 -7.62
N ALA A 146 4.25 1.07 -7.54
CA ALA A 146 3.68 0.41 -8.73
C ALA A 146 3.06 1.44 -9.69
N CYS A 147 2.37 2.45 -9.17
CA CYS A 147 1.81 3.55 -9.96
C CYS A 147 2.90 4.36 -10.67
N ALA A 148 3.95 4.76 -9.97
CA ALA A 148 5.06 5.51 -10.54
C ALA A 148 5.78 4.71 -11.64
N GLU A 149 6.04 3.43 -11.41
CA GLU A 149 6.66 2.53 -12.39
C GLU A 149 5.75 2.30 -13.63
N ALA A 150 4.43 2.23 -13.44
CA ALA A 150 3.47 2.16 -14.53
C ALA A 150 3.51 3.42 -15.40
N ALA A 151 3.58 4.60 -14.80
CA ALA A 151 3.74 5.86 -15.49
C ALA A 151 5.04 5.90 -16.30
N MET A 152 6.17 5.50 -15.69
CA MET A 152 7.46 5.43 -16.38
C MET A 152 7.45 4.37 -17.49
N MET A 153 6.75 3.26 -17.31
CA MET A 153 6.54 2.25 -18.35
C MET A 153 5.76 2.82 -19.53
N ALA A 154 4.68 3.56 -19.28
CA ALA A 154 3.91 4.22 -20.32
C ALA A 154 4.73 5.25 -21.12
N VAL A 155 5.58 6.03 -20.43
CA VAL A 155 6.53 6.95 -21.07
C VAL A 155 7.49 6.21 -22.01
N ARG A 156 8.04 5.05 -21.58
CA ARG A 156 8.94 4.24 -22.43
C ARG A 156 8.22 3.62 -23.62
N LEU A 157 6.98 3.14 -23.44
CA LEU A 157 6.19 2.53 -24.49
C LEU A 157 5.77 3.52 -25.58
N THR A 158 5.37 4.72 -25.19
CA THR A 158 4.87 5.74 -26.12
C THR A 158 5.96 6.67 -26.66
N GLY A 159 7.09 6.78 -25.96
CA GLY A 159 8.12 7.77 -26.24
C GLY A 159 7.71 9.22 -25.89
N ARG A 160 6.57 9.43 -25.26
CA ARG A 160 5.99 10.74 -24.92
C ARG A 160 6.42 11.16 -23.52
N LYS A 161 6.30 12.44 -23.17
CA LYS A 161 6.92 13.02 -21.95
C LYS A 161 5.92 13.74 -21.03
N LYS A 162 4.64 13.47 -21.14
CA LYS A 162 3.61 14.08 -20.30
C LYS A 162 2.73 13.00 -19.66
N ILE A 163 2.48 13.12 -18.38
CA ILE A 163 1.57 12.28 -17.60
C ILE A 163 0.40 13.14 -17.16
N VAL A 164 -0.82 12.62 -17.26
CA VAL A 164 -2.02 13.23 -16.68
C VAL A 164 -2.52 12.37 -15.54
N ILE A 165 -2.76 12.97 -14.37
CA ILE A 165 -3.30 12.29 -13.19
C ILE A 165 -4.66 12.87 -12.87
N THR A 166 -5.69 12.03 -12.70
CA THR A 166 -7.01 12.50 -12.32
C THR A 166 -7.06 12.88 -10.83
N GLY A 167 -7.88 13.85 -10.49
CA GLY A 167 -7.96 14.38 -9.13
C GLY A 167 -8.45 13.39 -8.08
N GLY A 168 -9.11 12.32 -8.50
CA GLY A 168 -9.53 11.20 -7.66
C GLY A 168 -8.44 10.19 -7.31
N VAL A 169 -7.19 10.37 -7.76
CA VAL A 169 -6.06 9.51 -7.39
C VAL A 169 -5.59 9.82 -5.98
N ASN A 170 -5.29 8.79 -5.20
CA ASN A 170 -4.76 8.90 -3.84
C ASN A 170 -3.54 9.83 -3.80
N PRO A 171 -3.46 10.77 -2.82
CA PRO A 171 -2.36 11.72 -2.69
C PRO A 171 -0.97 11.09 -2.63
N GLU A 172 -0.80 9.94 -1.97
CA GLU A 172 0.49 9.26 -1.87
C GLU A 172 0.95 8.72 -3.23
N HIS A 173 0.05 8.12 -4.01
CA HIS A 173 0.35 7.68 -5.38
C HIS A 173 0.79 8.85 -6.25
N ARG A 174 0.14 10.00 -6.10
CA ARG A 174 0.51 11.23 -6.82
C ARG A 174 1.89 11.72 -6.45
N MET A 175 2.19 11.86 -5.14
CA MET A 175 3.49 12.36 -4.64
C MET A 175 4.65 11.47 -5.09
N VAL A 176 4.50 10.14 -5.03
CA VAL A 176 5.53 9.21 -5.49
C VAL A 176 5.71 9.31 -7.00
N THR A 177 4.61 9.34 -7.77
CA THR A 177 4.67 9.51 -9.23
C THR A 177 5.32 10.85 -9.62
N GLU A 178 5.00 11.93 -8.91
CA GLU A 178 5.62 13.24 -9.11
C GLU A 178 7.12 13.23 -8.85
N THR A 179 7.57 12.53 -7.80
CA THR A 179 8.99 12.37 -7.48
C THR A 179 9.73 11.70 -8.64
N TYR A 180 9.17 10.63 -9.22
CA TYR A 180 9.74 9.95 -10.38
C TYR A 180 9.73 10.83 -11.63
N ALA A 181 8.60 11.48 -11.90
CA ALA A 181 8.44 12.36 -13.07
C ALA A 181 9.44 13.52 -13.05
N ASN A 182 9.57 14.21 -11.90
CA ASN A 182 10.50 15.32 -11.73
C ASN A 182 11.96 14.88 -11.91
N THR A 183 12.34 13.74 -11.36
CA THR A 183 13.70 13.19 -11.50
C THR A 183 14.02 12.86 -12.96
N CYS A 184 13.04 12.35 -13.70
CA CYS A 184 13.18 12.01 -15.12
C CYS A 184 12.87 13.18 -16.08
N LYS A 185 12.53 14.36 -15.58
CA LYS A 185 12.13 15.55 -16.36
C LYS A 185 10.92 15.26 -17.26
N ILE A 186 9.93 14.56 -16.72
CA ILE A 186 8.65 14.25 -17.36
C ILE A 186 7.61 15.25 -16.86
N GLY A 187 6.82 15.81 -17.75
CA GLY A 187 5.71 16.72 -17.39
C GLY A 187 4.60 15.96 -16.66
N LEU A 188 4.08 16.53 -15.59
CA LEU A 188 2.97 15.94 -14.85
C LEU A 188 1.88 17.00 -14.67
N ASN A 189 0.67 16.71 -15.17
CA ASN A 189 -0.51 17.56 -15.04
C ASN A 189 -1.56 16.84 -14.18
N MET A 190 -2.22 17.61 -13.32
CA MET A 190 -3.30 17.11 -12.49
C MET A 190 -4.63 17.70 -12.93
N LEU A 191 -5.66 16.84 -12.96
CA LEU A 191 -7.04 17.27 -13.18
C LEU A 191 -7.73 17.61 -11.84
N PRO A 192 -8.69 18.53 -11.82
CA PRO A 192 -9.51 18.78 -10.64
C PRO A 192 -10.43 17.58 -10.32
N ALA A 193 -10.93 17.54 -9.09
CA ALA A 193 -11.87 16.52 -8.61
C ALA A 193 -13.20 17.15 -8.15
N ASP A 194 -13.67 18.17 -8.82
CA ASP A 194 -14.79 19.02 -8.38
C ASP A 194 -16.10 18.25 -8.14
N LYS A 195 -16.32 17.15 -8.86
CA LYS A 195 -17.53 16.31 -8.72
C LYS A 195 -17.26 14.97 -8.04
N GLY A 196 -16.06 14.77 -7.49
CA GLY A 196 -15.64 13.50 -6.92
C GLY A 196 -15.32 12.41 -7.94
N VAL A 197 -15.51 12.69 -9.25
CA VAL A 197 -15.14 11.83 -10.38
C VAL A 197 -14.45 12.66 -11.45
N THR A 198 -13.77 12.00 -12.38
CA THR A 198 -13.07 12.63 -13.49
C THR A 198 -14.04 13.32 -14.45
N CYS A 199 -13.83 14.61 -14.71
CA CYS A 199 -14.62 15.37 -15.65
C CYS A 199 -14.08 15.12 -17.08
N HIS A 200 -14.93 14.62 -17.98
CA HIS A 200 -14.57 14.32 -19.37
C HIS A 200 -14.09 15.55 -20.15
N SER A 201 -14.71 16.71 -19.94
CA SER A 201 -14.29 17.96 -20.62
C SER A 201 -12.89 18.39 -20.19
N ASP A 202 -12.56 18.24 -18.90
CA ASP A 202 -11.26 18.62 -18.38
C ASP A 202 -10.18 17.64 -18.85
N LEU A 203 -10.51 16.36 -18.88
CA LEU A 203 -9.61 15.33 -19.44
C LEU A 203 -9.31 15.65 -20.91
N LYS A 204 -10.33 15.86 -21.73
CA LYS A 204 -10.18 16.17 -23.15
C LYS A 204 -9.30 17.39 -23.41
N ASN A 205 -9.42 18.44 -22.59
CA ASN A 205 -8.61 19.64 -22.70
C ASN A 205 -7.12 19.42 -22.37
N GLN A 206 -6.78 18.34 -21.65
CA GLN A 206 -5.41 17.98 -21.28
C GLN A 206 -4.76 16.96 -22.22
N LEU A 207 -5.57 16.28 -23.04
CA LEU A 207 -5.09 15.29 -23.98
C LEU A 207 -4.50 15.95 -25.23
N ASP A 208 -3.22 15.71 -25.45
CA ASP A 208 -2.48 16.12 -26.64
C ASP A 208 -1.55 14.99 -27.12
N THR A 209 -0.78 15.24 -28.16
CA THR A 209 0.14 14.25 -28.75
C THR A 209 1.35 13.92 -27.88
N ASP A 210 1.61 14.67 -26.80
CA ASP A 210 2.73 14.44 -25.89
C ASP A 210 2.33 13.66 -24.63
N VAL A 211 1.03 13.42 -24.41
CA VAL A 211 0.54 12.64 -23.29
C VAL A 211 0.86 11.17 -23.45
N ALA A 212 1.69 10.62 -22.55
CA ALA A 212 2.07 9.22 -22.49
C ALA A 212 0.96 8.36 -21.88
N CYS A 213 0.39 8.81 -20.78
CA CYS A 213 -0.69 8.10 -20.10
C CYS A 213 -1.58 9.02 -19.27
N VAL A 214 -2.77 8.50 -18.99
CA VAL A 214 -3.68 9.02 -17.97
C VAL A 214 -3.77 8.02 -16.82
N ILE A 215 -3.62 8.48 -15.59
CA ILE A 215 -3.71 7.67 -14.37
C ILE A 215 -5.06 7.94 -13.71
N VAL A 216 -5.85 6.89 -13.50
CA VAL A 216 -7.17 6.92 -12.85
C VAL A 216 -7.18 5.91 -11.72
N GLN A 217 -7.86 6.20 -10.62
CA GLN A 217 -8.07 5.23 -9.54
C GLN A 217 -9.52 4.74 -9.52
N TYR A 218 -9.73 3.44 -9.29
CA TYR A 218 -11.02 2.77 -9.39
C TYR A 218 -11.19 1.67 -8.32
N PRO A 219 -12.06 1.86 -7.31
CA PRO A 219 -12.70 3.15 -6.96
C PRO A 219 -11.66 4.22 -6.64
N ASN A 220 -12.04 5.48 -6.82
CA ASN A 220 -11.10 6.57 -6.59
C ASN A 220 -10.91 6.87 -5.08
N PHE A 221 -10.02 7.80 -4.73
CA PHE A 221 -9.68 8.14 -3.36
C PHE A 221 -10.88 8.61 -2.51
N PHE A 222 -11.89 9.17 -3.15
CA PHE A 222 -13.13 9.58 -2.48
C PHE A 222 -14.17 8.46 -2.40
N GLY A 223 -13.81 7.26 -2.82
CA GLY A 223 -14.66 6.08 -2.87
C GLY A 223 -15.54 5.98 -4.12
N ALA A 224 -15.57 7.02 -4.97
CA ALA A 224 -16.43 7.07 -6.15
C ALA A 224 -15.98 6.11 -7.26
N VAL A 225 -16.96 5.57 -7.99
CA VAL A 225 -16.73 4.65 -9.12
C VAL A 225 -16.66 5.46 -10.40
N GLU A 226 -15.51 5.42 -11.09
CA GLU A 226 -15.24 6.11 -12.35
C GLU A 226 -15.86 5.34 -13.55
N GLU A 227 -16.21 6.05 -14.63
CA GLU A 227 -16.67 5.46 -15.89
C GLU A 227 -15.47 5.08 -16.78
N LEU A 228 -14.74 4.02 -16.39
CA LEU A 228 -13.46 3.67 -17.02
C LEU A 228 -13.54 3.44 -18.53
N ASP A 229 -14.58 2.78 -19.02
CA ASP A 229 -14.78 2.47 -20.44
C ASP A 229 -14.81 3.74 -21.30
N LYS A 230 -15.52 4.77 -20.84
CA LYS A 230 -15.59 6.07 -21.53
C LYS A 230 -14.27 6.83 -21.45
N LEU A 231 -13.61 6.81 -20.28
CA LEU A 231 -12.31 7.45 -20.11
C LEU A 231 -11.25 6.77 -20.98
N ALA A 232 -11.21 5.43 -21.01
CA ALA A 232 -10.29 4.68 -21.85
C ALA A 232 -10.46 4.98 -23.34
N ALA A 233 -11.71 5.02 -23.82
CA ALA A 233 -11.98 5.37 -25.22
C ALA A 233 -11.45 6.76 -25.60
N GLU A 234 -11.60 7.75 -24.72
CA GLU A 234 -11.10 9.10 -24.94
C GLU A 234 -9.57 9.16 -24.92
N VAL A 235 -8.92 8.49 -23.96
CA VAL A 235 -7.46 8.40 -23.82
C VAL A 235 -6.85 7.74 -25.06
N HIS A 236 -7.41 6.62 -25.49
CA HIS A 236 -6.92 5.87 -26.65
C HIS A 236 -7.10 6.63 -27.97
N ALA A 237 -8.16 7.45 -28.11
CA ALA A 237 -8.35 8.28 -29.29
C ALA A 237 -7.18 9.27 -29.53
N HIS A 238 -6.43 9.61 -28.48
CA HIS A 238 -5.24 10.45 -28.55
C HIS A 238 -3.92 9.64 -28.54
N GLY A 239 -4.02 8.30 -28.56
CA GLY A 239 -2.88 7.39 -28.58
C GLY A 239 -2.08 7.39 -27.25
N ALA A 240 -2.68 7.84 -26.15
CA ALA A 240 -2.14 7.71 -24.80
C ALA A 240 -2.56 6.36 -24.18
N LEU A 241 -1.90 5.93 -23.11
CA LEU A 241 -2.21 4.71 -22.38
C LEU A 241 -3.06 5.00 -21.15
N MET A 242 -3.95 4.07 -20.80
CA MET A 242 -4.78 4.12 -19.61
C MET A 242 -4.14 3.31 -18.48
N VAL A 243 -3.69 3.97 -17.42
CA VAL A 243 -3.19 3.34 -16.18
C VAL A 243 -4.28 3.41 -15.13
N VAL A 244 -4.66 2.26 -14.57
CA VAL A 244 -5.71 2.18 -13.55
C VAL A 244 -5.12 1.66 -12.23
N ILE A 245 -5.36 2.40 -11.16
CA ILE A 245 -5.07 1.97 -9.78
C ILE A 245 -6.35 1.34 -9.23
N SER A 246 -6.28 0.12 -8.68
CA SER A 246 -7.48 -0.53 -8.14
C SER A 246 -7.25 -1.20 -6.78
N ASP A 247 -8.29 -1.21 -5.93
CA ASP A 247 -8.32 -2.06 -4.73
C ASP A 247 -8.78 -3.47 -5.14
N PRO A 248 -8.01 -4.53 -4.86
CA PRO A 248 -8.34 -5.88 -5.30
C PRO A 248 -9.66 -6.40 -4.73
N VAL A 249 -10.10 -5.94 -3.54
CA VAL A 249 -11.39 -6.36 -2.96
C VAL A 249 -12.56 -5.79 -3.76
N SER A 250 -12.45 -4.57 -4.26
CA SER A 250 -13.50 -3.94 -5.08
C SER A 250 -13.80 -4.74 -6.35
N LEU A 251 -12.78 -5.42 -6.90
CA LEU A 251 -12.87 -6.24 -8.11
C LEU A 251 -13.65 -7.55 -7.90
N GLY A 252 -14.01 -7.88 -6.66
CA GLY A 252 -15.00 -8.93 -6.38
C GLY A 252 -16.43 -8.56 -6.80
N LEU A 253 -16.71 -7.27 -7.03
CA LEU A 253 -18.03 -6.75 -7.38
C LEU A 253 -18.01 -5.86 -8.64
N LEU A 254 -16.98 -5.04 -8.80
CA LEU A 254 -16.84 -4.14 -9.95
C LEU A 254 -16.21 -4.88 -11.14
N ALA A 255 -16.53 -4.43 -12.36
CA ALA A 255 -15.93 -4.97 -13.57
C ALA A 255 -14.41 -4.79 -13.57
N ALA A 256 -13.69 -5.79 -14.09
CA ALA A 256 -12.23 -5.76 -14.13
C ALA A 256 -11.73 -4.60 -15.01
N PRO A 257 -10.74 -3.83 -14.59
CA PRO A 257 -10.22 -2.69 -15.35
C PRO A 257 -9.73 -3.05 -16.76
N GLY A 258 -9.15 -4.25 -16.93
CA GLY A 258 -8.71 -4.75 -18.24
C GLY A 258 -9.87 -4.88 -19.24
N ASP A 259 -11.05 -5.34 -18.78
CA ASP A 259 -12.25 -5.45 -19.60
C ASP A 259 -12.85 -4.07 -19.95
N LEU A 260 -12.54 -3.05 -19.15
CA LEU A 260 -12.97 -1.65 -19.34
C LEU A 260 -11.95 -0.79 -20.09
N GLY A 261 -10.91 -1.41 -20.67
CA GLY A 261 -9.96 -0.73 -21.52
C GLY A 261 -8.67 -0.24 -20.86
N ALA A 262 -8.37 -0.65 -19.62
CA ALA A 262 -7.06 -0.38 -19.02
C ALA A 262 -5.93 -1.03 -19.85
N ASP A 263 -4.79 -0.35 -19.96
CA ASP A 263 -3.57 -0.86 -20.56
C ASP A 263 -2.60 -1.42 -19.52
N ILE A 264 -2.58 -0.78 -18.34
CA ILE A 264 -1.78 -1.17 -17.19
C ILE A 264 -2.67 -1.02 -15.95
N VAL A 265 -2.67 -2.05 -15.10
CA VAL A 265 -3.40 -2.04 -13.83
C VAL A 265 -2.40 -2.21 -12.69
N VAL A 266 -2.49 -1.36 -11.68
CA VAL A 266 -1.66 -1.39 -10.49
C VAL A 266 -2.51 -1.28 -9.23
N GLY A 267 -1.96 -1.61 -8.10
CA GLY A 267 -2.62 -1.44 -6.81
C GLY A 267 -1.80 -1.97 -5.66
N ASP A 268 -2.40 -1.96 -4.48
CA ASP A 268 -1.80 -2.44 -3.25
C ASP A 268 -2.51 -3.70 -2.75
N ALA A 269 -1.74 -4.67 -2.30
CA ALA A 269 -2.22 -5.94 -1.81
C ALA A 269 -2.61 -5.92 -0.31
N GLN A 270 -2.51 -4.77 0.36
CA GLN A 270 -2.76 -4.67 1.80
C GLN A 270 -4.16 -5.19 2.17
N SER A 271 -5.18 -4.85 1.38
CA SER A 271 -6.55 -5.24 1.64
C SER A 271 -6.83 -6.75 1.51
N CYS A 272 -5.88 -7.52 0.98
CA CYS A 272 -6.00 -8.96 0.77
C CYS A 272 -4.97 -9.74 1.57
N GLY A 273 -5.30 -10.12 2.81
CA GLY A 273 -4.48 -11.02 3.63
C GLY A 273 -3.24 -10.39 4.29
N ASN A 274 -3.02 -9.09 4.14
CA ASN A 274 -1.93 -8.38 4.79
C ASN A 274 -2.45 -7.55 5.96
N PHE A 275 -1.79 -7.66 7.12
CA PHE A 275 -2.09 -6.84 8.28
C PHE A 275 -1.65 -5.38 8.05
N LEU A 276 -2.26 -4.44 8.79
CA LEU A 276 -1.87 -3.02 8.71
C LEU A 276 -0.43 -2.75 9.16
N SER A 277 0.09 -3.56 10.07
CA SER A 277 1.51 -3.60 10.52
C SER A 277 2.15 -2.23 10.73
N PHE A 278 1.43 -1.30 11.39
CA PHE A 278 1.88 0.08 11.65
C PHE A 278 2.22 0.90 10.38
N GLY A 279 1.63 0.56 9.24
CA GLY A 279 1.85 1.24 7.97
C GLY A 279 2.66 0.44 6.94
N GLY A 280 2.89 -0.84 7.20
CA GLY A 280 3.57 -1.71 6.26
C GLY A 280 4.63 -2.63 6.88
N PRO A 281 5.39 -3.35 6.07
CA PRO A 281 5.32 -3.32 4.61
C PRO A 281 4.06 -3.98 4.05
N SER A 282 3.66 -3.56 2.83
CA SER A 282 2.63 -4.19 2.03
C SER A 282 3.25 -4.83 0.78
N ALA A 283 2.47 -5.08 -0.25
CA ALA A 283 2.96 -5.46 -1.57
C ALA A 283 2.19 -4.69 -2.64
N GLY A 284 2.89 -4.11 -3.59
CA GLY A 284 2.28 -3.61 -4.81
C GLY A 284 2.05 -4.73 -5.81
N TYR A 285 1.07 -4.59 -6.68
CA TYR A 285 0.94 -5.42 -7.87
C TYR A 285 0.92 -4.58 -9.14
N MET A 286 1.35 -5.17 -10.24
CA MET A 286 1.33 -4.55 -11.54
C MET A 286 1.04 -5.58 -12.61
N ALA A 287 0.04 -5.29 -13.43
CA ALA A 287 -0.38 -6.12 -14.56
C ALA A 287 -0.55 -5.26 -15.81
N CYS A 288 -0.38 -5.87 -16.99
CA CYS A 288 -0.49 -5.15 -18.26
C CYS A 288 -0.96 -6.07 -19.39
N ARG A 289 -1.24 -5.47 -20.55
CA ARG A 289 -1.49 -6.20 -21.79
C ARG A 289 -0.25 -6.96 -22.22
N LYS A 290 -0.41 -8.08 -22.86
CA LYS A 290 0.65 -9.00 -23.32
C LYS A 290 1.73 -8.30 -24.16
N ASP A 291 1.35 -7.36 -25.00
CA ASP A 291 2.28 -6.66 -25.86
C ASP A 291 3.32 -5.83 -25.10
N PHE A 292 3.01 -5.48 -23.86
CA PHE A 292 3.87 -4.65 -23.00
C PHE A 292 4.82 -5.45 -22.09
N ILE A 293 4.76 -6.78 -22.11
CA ILE A 293 5.52 -7.66 -21.19
C ILE A 293 7.03 -7.34 -21.14
N ARG A 294 7.62 -6.91 -22.27
CA ARG A 294 9.06 -6.58 -22.34
C ARG A 294 9.44 -5.29 -21.61
N GLN A 295 8.46 -4.45 -21.26
CA GLN A 295 8.65 -3.20 -20.52
C GLN A 295 8.14 -3.29 -19.08
N LEU A 296 7.49 -4.39 -18.71
CA LEU A 296 6.95 -4.61 -17.37
C LEU A 296 8.11 -4.68 -16.34
N PRO A 297 8.15 -3.83 -15.31
CA PRO A 297 9.19 -3.90 -14.27
C PRO A 297 9.02 -5.13 -13.38
N GLY A 298 10.07 -5.43 -12.62
CA GLY A 298 10.05 -6.53 -11.66
C GLY A 298 10.24 -7.91 -12.29
N ARG A 299 10.26 -8.93 -11.44
CA ARG A 299 10.48 -10.33 -11.85
C ARG A 299 9.23 -10.95 -12.43
N LEU A 300 9.46 -11.93 -13.30
CA LEU A 300 8.42 -12.75 -13.91
C LEU A 300 8.78 -14.22 -13.74
N ALA A 301 7.89 -15.00 -13.15
CA ALA A 301 7.95 -16.45 -13.17
C ALA A 301 7.20 -16.98 -14.41
N GLY A 302 7.83 -17.89 -15.13
CA GLY A 302 7.24 -18.60 -16.25
C GLY A 302 7.09 -20.08 -15.94
N MET A 303 6.11 -20.73 -16.57
CA MET A 303 5.92 -22.15 -16.52
C MET A 303 6.61 -22.81 -17.74
N THR A 304 7.30 -23.90 -17.52
CA THR A 304 7.98 -24.69 -18.55
C THR A 304 7.85 -26.19 -18.23
N THR A 305 8.55 -27.02 -18.97
CA THR A 305 8.72 -28.45 -18.67
C THR A 305 10.20 -28.76 -18.45
N ASP A 306 10.47 -29.66 -17.51
CA ASP A 306 11.82 -30.18 -17.29
C ASP A 306 12.23 -31.20 -18.36
N ASN A 307 13.46 -31.75 -18.25
CA ASN A 307 13.98 -32.73 -19.19
C ASN A 307 13.27 -34.09 -19.12
N ARG A 308 12.37 -34.32 -18.15
CA ARG A 308 11.49 -35.47 -17.98
C ARG A 308 10.08 -35.21 -18.45
N GLY A 309 9.79 -34.00 -18.99
CA GLY A 309 8.46 -33.59 -19.39
C GLY A 309 7.54 -33.19 -18.22
N GLN A 310 8.06 -33.02 -17.00
CA GLN A 310 7.29 -32.60 -15.85
C GLN A 310 7.17 -31.06 -15.81
N LYS A 311 6.04 -30.59 -15.32
CA LYS A 311 5.79 -29.16 -15.12
C LYS A 311 6.86 -28.56 -14.18
N ALA A 312 7.45 -27.46 -14.60
CA ALA A 312 8.48 -26.75 -13.86
C ALA A 312 8.29 -25.23 -13.99
N PHE A 313 8.91 -24.49 -13.08
CA PHE A 313 8.85 -23.02 -13.05
C PHE A 313 10.26 -22.43 -13.09
N THR A 314 10.40 -21.25 -13.70
CA THR A 314 11.68 -20.53 -13.77
C THR A 314 11.44 -19.02 -13.83
N LEU A 315 12.44 -18.22 -13.44
CA LEU A 315 12.43 -16.79 -13.76
C LEU A 315 12.64 -16.61 -15.25
N THR A 316 11.87 -15.70 -15.86
CA THR A 316 11.93 -15.42 -17.30
C THR A 316 12.15 -13.94 -17.59
N LEU A 317 12.61 -13.61 -18.80
CA LEU A 317 12.87 -12.25 -19.28
C LEU A 317 13.81 -11.46 -18.36
N GLN A 318 14.74 -12.11 -17.67
CA GLN A 318 15.66 -11.50 -16.70
C GLN A 318 16.59 -10.44 -17.32
N THR A 319 16.78 -10.45 -18.64
CA THR A 319 17.60 -9.45 -19.37
C THR A 319 17.10 -8.00 -19.22
N ARG A 320 15.89 -7.79 -18.69
CA ARG A 320 15.33 -6.45 -18.39
C ARG A 320 15.84 -5.91 -17.05
N GLU A 321 16.33 -6.78 -16.15
CA GLU A 321 16.63 -6.48 -14.76
C GLU A 321 17.97 -5.76 -14.58
N GLN A 322 18.06 -5.00 -13.47
CA GLN A 322 19.20 -4.14 -13.14
C GLN A 322 20.52 -4.91 -13.03
N HIS A 323 20.54 -6.12 -12.45
CA HIS A 323 21.74 -6.93 -12.26
C HIS A 323 22.38 -7.38 -13.59
N ILE A 324 21.60 -7.36 -14.69
CA ILE A 324 22.10 -7.67 -16.04
C ILE A 324 22.36 -6.39 -16.84
N ARG A 325 21.38 -5.50 -16.92
CA ARG A 325 21.44 -4.31 -17.77
C ARG A 325 22.03 -3.06 -17.12
N ARG A 326 22.21 -3.06 -15.81
CA ARG A 326 22.76 -1.94 -15.04
C ARG A 326 21.97 -0.63 -15.32
N ALA A 327 22.65 0.42 -15.79
CA ALA A 327 22.03 1.72 -16.11
C ALA A 327 20.98 1.66 -17.24
N HIS A 328 20.97 0.60 -18.05
CA HIS A 328 20.01 0.41 -19.13
C HIS A 328 18.85 -0.51 -18.75
N ALA A 329 18.69 -0.84 -17.46
CA ALA A 329 17.59 -1.63 -16.98
C ALA A 329 16.24 -0.92 -17.21
N THR A 330 15.19 -1.71 -17.38
CA THR A 330 13.82 -1.19 -17.55
C THR A 330 13.34 -0.43 -16.31
N SER A 331 13.80 -0.84 -15.12
CA SER A 331 13.44 -0.26 -13.82
C SER A 331 14.56 -0.51 -12.81
N ASN A 332 14.55 0.27 -11.72
CA ASN A 332 15.41 0.05 -10.55
C ASN A 332 14.82 -0.93 -9.54
N ILE A 333 13.66 -1.50 -9.81
CA ILE A 333 13.06 -2.55 -8.97
C ILE A 333 13.99 -3.77 -8.99
N CYS A 334 14.54 -4.11 -7.81
CA CYS A 334 15.49 -5.22 -7.65
C CYS A 334 14.84 -6.42 -6.96
N THR A 335 14.23 -6.18 -5.80
CA THR A 335 13.50 -7.17 -5.02
C THR A 335 12.00 -6.91 -5.12
N ASN A 336 11.21 -7.78 -4.50
CA ASN A 336 9.77 -7.65 -4.41
C ASN A 336 9.32 -8.06 -2.99
N GLN A 337 8.04 -7.94 -2.72
CA GLN A 337 7.42 -8.31 -1.44
C GLN A 337 6.87 -9.74 -1.50
N ALA A 338 7.75 -10.72 -1.71
CA ALA A 338 7.35 -12.10 -1.99
C ALA A 338 6.45 -12.72 -0.91
N LEU A 339 6.74 -12.46 0.38
CA LEU A 339 5.97 -13.02 1.49
C LEU A 339 4.58 -12.37 1.60
N ASN A 340 4.48 -11.05 1.38
CA ASN A 340 3.20 -10.35 1.36
C ASN A 340 2.37 -10.70 0.11
N ALA A 341 3.02 -10.93 -1.03
CA ALA A 341 2.36 -11.44 -2.23
C ALA A 341 1.82 -12.86 -2.01
N LEU A 342 2.57 -13.72 -1.31
CA LEU A 342 2.09 -15.04 -0.89
C LEU A 342 0.89 -14.91 0.07
N ALA A 343 0.91 -13.98 1.01
CA ALA A 343 -0.23 -13.72 1.90
C ALA A 343 -1.49 -13.38 1.10
N MET A 344 -1.38 -12.51 0.10
CA MET A 344 -2.49 -12.19 -0.81
C MET A 344 -2.96 -13.42 -1.59
N LEU A 345 -2.05 -14.22 -2.14
CA LEU A 345 -2.38 -15.44 -2.87
C LEU A 345 -3.17 -16.43 -2.00
N VAL A 346 -2.68 -16.69 -0.79
CA VAL A 346 -3.36 -17.59 0.17
C VAL A 346 -4.74 -17.06 0.53
N TYR A 347 -4.85 -15.75 0.77
CA TYR A 347 -6.11 -15.08 1.07
C TYR A 347 -7.12 -15.23 -0.07
N LEU A 348 -6.75 -14.89 -1.30
CA LEU A 348 -7.61 -15.01 -2.48
C LEU A 348 -8.00 -16.47 -2.75
N THR A 349 -7.07 -17.41 -2.56
CA THR A 349 -7.34 -18.86 -2.71
C THR A 349 -8.32 -19.35 -1.65
N CYS A 350 -8.19 -18.88 -0.41
CA CYS A 350 -9.10 -19.21 0.69
C CYS A 350 -10.52 -18.70 0.44
N LEU A 351 -10.66 -17.48 -0.06
CA LEU A 351 -11.96 -16.87 -0.38
C LEU A 351 -12.59 -17.51 -1.63
N GLY A 352 -11.80 -17.74 -2.65
CA GLY A 352 -12.30 -18.04 -4.00
C GLY A 352 -13.15 -16.87 -4.58
N PRO A 353 -13.68 -17.05 -5.81
CA PRO A 353 -14.45 -16.02 -6.46
C PRO A 353 -15.72 -15.62 -5.69
N GLN A 354 -16.40 -16.62 -5.11
CA GLN A 354 -17.63 -16.39 -4.37
C GLN A 354 -17.36 -15.62 -3.07
N GLY A 355 -16.34 -16.03 -2.29
CA GLY A 355 -15.98 -15.35 -1.04
C GLY A 355 -15.49 -13.92 -1.27
N LEU A 356 -14.73 -13.65 -2.35
CA LEU A 356 -14.31 -12.30 -2.72
C LEU A 356 -15.53 -11.42 -3.06
N LYS A 357 -16.50 -11.97 -3.81
CA LYS A 357 -17.76 -11.28 -4.12
C LYS A 357 -18.58 -10.97 -2.88
N GLU A 358 -18.70 -11.94 -1.96
CA GLU A 358 -19.43 -11.75 -0.70
C GLU A 358 -18.77 -10.68 0.17
N LEU A 359 -17.44 -10.71 0.30
CA LEU A 359 -16.65 -9.73 1.03
C LEU A 359 -16.88 -8.31 0.50
N ALA A 360 -16.77 -8.14 -0.82
CA ALA A 360 -17.03 -6.87 -1.49
C ALA A 360 -18.48 -6.40 -1.29
N THR A 361 -19.44 -7.30 -1.42
CA THR A 361 -20.86 -7.00 -1.25
C THR A 361 -21.17 -6.53 0.17
N ILE A 362 -20.67 -7.24 1.19
CA ILE A 362 -20.87 -6.85 2.61
C ILE A 362 -20.25 -5.48 2.87
N SER A 363 -19.04 -5.23 2.38
CA SER A 363 -18.36 -3.95 2.58
C SER A 363 -19.17 -2.79 1.96
N MET A 364 -19.64 -2.96 0.72
CA MET A 364 -20.46 -1.97 0.03
C MET A 364 -21.80 -1.74 0.76
N GLN A 365 -22.54 -2.79 1.07
CA GLN A 365 -23.84 -2.67 1.73
C GLN A 365 -23.76 -1.94 3.07
N ARG A 366 -22.75 -2.26 3.89
CA ARG A 366 -22.51 -1.60 5.17
C ARG A 366 -22.11 -0.14 5.02
N ALA A 367 -21.30 0.18 4.00
CA ALA A 367 -20.93 1.56 3.70
C ALA A 367 -22.14 2.41 3.30
N HIS A 368 -22.99 1.89 2.43
CA HIS A 368 -24.24 2.55 2.02
C HIS A 368 -25.19 2.73 3.21
N TYR A 369 -25.35 1.70 4.04
CA TYR A 369 -26.17 1.80 5.26
C TYR A 369 -25.67 2.91 6.19
N LEU A 370 -24.35 2.99 6.44
CA LEU A 370 -23.80 4.06 7.28
C LEU A 370 -23.98 5.43 6.64
N ALA A 371 -23.71 5.56 5.33
CA ALA A 371 -23.86 6.84 4.62
C ALA A 371 -25.28 7.38 4.72
N GLU A 372 -26.31 6.53 4.54
CA GLU A 372 -27.72 6.91 4.69
C GLU A 372 -28.02 7.37 6.12
N LYS A 373 -27.54 6.66 7.14
CA LYS A 373 -27.74 7.06 8.55
C LYS A 373 -27.08 8.38 8.88
N LEU A 374 -25.85 8.59 8.44
CA LEU A 374 -25.13 9.84 8.71
C LEU A 374 -25.79 11.04 8.05
N CYS A 375 -26.35 10.86 6.85
CA CYS A 375 -27.09 11.93 6.16
C CYS A 375 -28.45 12.27 6.81
N GLN A 376 -28.94 11.49 7.77
CA GLN A 376 -30.11 11.85 8.59
C GLN A 376 -29.77 12.81 9.73
N ILE A 377 -28.47 13.01 10.03
CA ILE A 377 -28.02 13.95 11.06
C ILE A 377 -28.08 15.37 10.48
N ASP A 378 -28.67 16.29 11.21
CA ASP A 378 -28.85 17.67 10.75
C ASP A 378 -27.51 18.34 10.36
N GLY A 379 -27.47 18.88 9.15
CA GLY A 379 -26.30 19.53 8.57
C GLY A 379 -25.20 18.61 8.03
N VAL A 380 -25.34 17.28 8.15
CA VAL A 380 -24.44 16.31 7.52
C VAL A 380 -24.97 15.91 6.14
N LYS A 381 -24.12 15.89 5.13
CA LYS A 381 -24.48 15.47 3.78
C LYS A 381 -23.33 14.72 3.11
N ARG A 382 -23.63 13.91 2.11
CA ARG A 382 -22.57 13.38 1.22
C ARG A 382 -21.87 14.54 0.53
N THR A 383 -20.54 14.44 0.45
CA THR A 383 -19.72 15.46 -0.25
C THR A 383 -19.90 15.34 -1.77
N PHE A 384 -20.04 14.10 -2.28
CA PHE A 384 -20.24 13.80 -3.69
C PHE A 384 -21.47 12.91 -3.89
N ASP A 385 -22.20 13.13 -4.98
CA ASP A 385 -23.41 12.35 -5.33
C ASP A 385 -23.09 11.10 -6.18
N SER A 386 -21.82 10.92 -6.60
CA SER A 386 -21.38 9.79 -7.41
C SER A 386 -21.64 8.44 -6.72
N PRO A 387 -21.90 7.35 -7.48
CA PRO A 387 -21.90 6.00 -6.93
C PRO A 387 -20.55 5.70 -6.25
N PHE A 388 -20.58 4.97 -5.14
CA PHE A 388 -19.37 4.64 -4.38
C PHE A 388 -19.37 3.17 -3.95
N PHE A 389 -18.19 2.66 -3.61
CA PHE A 389 -18.02 1.27 -3.18
C PHE A 389 -18.10 1.14 -1.66
N ASN A 390 -16.99 1.16 -0.95
CA ASN A 390 -16.91 0.97 0.50
C ASN A 390 -16.34 2.18 1.25
N GLU A 391 -15.95 3.20 0.52
CA GLU A 391 -15.58 4.51 1.06
C GLU A 391 -16.50 5.59 0.52
N PHE A 392 -16.71 6.61 1.33
CA PHE A 392 -17.48 7.79 0.95
C PHE A 392 -17.06 9.00 1.78
N ALA A 393 -17.21 10.19 1.21
CA ALA A 393 -16.95 11.43 1.90
C ALA A 393 -18.26 12.08 2.36
N ILE A 394 -18.27 12.57 3.61
CA ILE A 394 -19.33 13.43 4.14
C ILE A 394 -18.80 14.82 4.39
N THR A 395 -19.64 15.83 4.20
CA THR A 395 -19.39 17.21 4.63
C THR A 395 -20.12 17.46 5.94
N LEU A 396 -19.40 17.94 6.94
CA LEU A 396 -19.93 18.32 8.25
C LEU A 396 -20.55 19.72 8.20
N PRO A 397 -21.42 20.07 9.17
CA PRO A 397 -21.98 21.43 9.29
C PRO A 397 -20.87 22.48 9.35
N ALA A 398 -21.04 23.63 8.68
CA ALA A 398 -20.04 24.70 8.63
C ALA A 398 -19.70 25.32 10.02
N SER A 399 -20.51 25.02 11.03
CA SER A 399 -20.33 25.48 12.41
C SER A 399 -19.32 24.66 13.22
N VAL A 400 -18.78 23.56 12.67
CA VAL A 400 -17.82 22.69 13.35
C VAL A 400 -16.60 22.45 12.45
N ASP A 401 -15.50 22.07 13.05
CA ASP A 401 -14.26 21.72 12.38
C ASP A 401 -14.10 20.19 12.34
N ALA A 402 -13.75 19.64 11.18
CA ALA A 402 -13.62 18.18 10.99
C ALA A 402 -12.57 17.56 11.92
N ALA A 403 -11.42 18.21 12.10
CA ALA A 403 -10.38 17.70 12.98
C ALA A 403 -10.83 17.66 14.44
N VAL A 404 -11.59 18.64 14.89
CA VAL A 404 -12.15 18.66 16.24
C VAL A 404 -13.19 17.56 16.44
N VAL A 405 -14.08 17.35 15.46
CA VAL A 405 -15.08 16.27 15.50
C VAL A 405 -14.41 14.90 15.53
N LEU A 406 -13.41 14.68 14.69
CA LEU A 406 -12.66 13.41 14.64
C LEU A 406 -11.92 13.13 15.96
N ASN A 407 -11.37 14.17 16.60
CA ASN A 407 -10.75 14.01 17.92
C ASN A 407 -11.77 13.64 19.01
N GLU A 408 -12.94 14.26 19.02
CA GLU A 408 -14.04 13.90 19.95
C GLU A 408 -14.53 12.45 19.75
N LEU A 409 -14.64 11.98 18.51
CA LEU A 409 -14.95 10.59 18.18
C LEU A 409 -13.85 9.64 18.71
N LYS A 410 -12.58 9.99 18.51
CA LYS A 410 -11.42 9.22 18.98
C LYS A 410 -11.41 9.05 20.50
N GLU A 411 -11.70 10.11 21.27
CA GLU A 411 -11.79 10.03 22.74
C GLU A 411 -12.90 9.08 23.19
N ARG A 412 -13.93 8.85 22.35
CA ARG A 412 -15.03 7.90 22.59
C ARG A 412 -14.78 6.52 21.96
N GLY A 413 -13.53 6.23 21.52
CA GLY A 413 -13.10 4.95 20.99
C GLY A 413 -13.50 4.69 19.53
N ILE A 414 -13.80 5.75 18.76
CA ILE A 414 -14.15 5.66 17.34
C ILE A 414 -13.11 6.41 16.52
N LEU A 415 -12.37 5.69 15.68
CA LEU A 415 -11.52 6.27 14.65
C LEU A 415 -12.41 6.61 13.45
N GLY A 416 -12.93 7.84 13.42
CA GLY A 416 -14.11 8.22 12.63
C GLY A 416 -13.86 8.46 11.14
N GLY A 417 -12.63 8.38 10.65
CA GLY A 417 -12.28 8.63 9.25
C GLY A 417 -11.09 9.56 9.10
N ILE A 418 -10.89 10.04 7.88
CA ILE A 418 -9.76 10.91 7.50
C ILE A 418 -10.29 12.31 7.20
N ASP A 419 -9.68 13.33 7.81
CA ASP A 419 -9.94 14.74 7.48
C ASP A 419 -9.41 15.05 6.08
N LEU A 420 -10.30 15.42 5.17
CA LEU A 420 -9.96 15.80 3.81
C LEU A 420 -9.63 17.28 3.65
N SER A 421 -9.77 18.10 4.69
CA SER A 421 -9.55 19.55 4.62
C SER A 421 -8.12 19.91 4.19
N ALA A 422 -7.11 19.14 4.65
CA ALA A 422 -5.73 19.33 4.23
C ALA A 422 -5.50 19.08 2.73
N ASN A 423 -6.34 18.25 2.11
CA ASN A 423 -6.27 17.94 0.68
C ASN A 423 -6.94 19.01 -0.20
N ALA A 424 -7.75 19.91 0.39
CA ALA A 424 -8.42 20.95 -0.36
C ALA A 424 -7.43 22.00 -0.91
N ASP A 425 -6.38 22.33 -0.16
CA ASP A 425 -5.45 23.42 -0.46
C ASP A 425 -4.09 22.94 -1.01
N ASN A 426 -3.59 21.77 -0.57
CA ASN A 426 -2.21 21.33 -0.82
C ASN A 426 -2.08 20.25 -1.91
N SER A 427 -3.17 19.71 -2.40
CA SER A 427 -3.12 18.51 -3.25
C SER A 427 -3.08 18.78 -4.75
N GLY A 428 -3.07 20.04 -5.19
CA GLY A 428 -3.21 20.41 -6.61
C GLY A 428 -4.57 20.04 -7.22
N CYS A 429 -5.46 19.44 -6.43
CA CYS A 429 -6.78 19.01 -6.86
C CYS A 429 -7.84 20.11 -6.92
N HIS A 430 -7.57 21.29 -6.35
CA HIS A 430 -8.52 22.40 -6.23
C HIS A 430 -9.97 21.94 -6.00
N ALA A 431 -10.20 21.25 -4.89
CA ALA A 431 -11.51 20.71 -4.55
C ALA A 431 -12.05 21.41 -3.30
N PRO A 432 -12.59 22.65 -3.40
CA PRO A 432 -13.02 23.44 -2.25
C PRO A 432 -14.13 22.76 -1.43
N GLN A 433 -14.88 21.82 -2.01
CA GLN A 433 -15.87 21.00 -1.31
C GLN A 433 -15.26 20.02 -0.31
N LEU A 434 -13.96 19.75 -0.36
CA LEU A 434 -13.24 18.95 0.65
C LEU A 434 -13.00 19.69 1.95
N LYS A 435 -13.20 21.01 1.95
CA LYS A 435 -13.14 21.80 3.18
C LYS A 435 -14.24 21.29 4.14
N ASN A 436 -13.80 20.88 5.33
CA ASN A 436 -14.67 20.29 6.35
C ASN A 436 -15.34 18.95 5.95
N ALA A 437 -14.67 18.19 5.08
CA ALA A 437 -15.13 16.87 4.69
C ALA A 437 -14.32 15.76 5.38
N VAL A 438 -14.98 14.64 5.63
CA VAL A 438 -14.39 13.44 6.26
C VAL A 438 -14.59 12.25 5.33
N LEU A 439 -13.50 11.56 5.00
CA LEU A 439 -13.52 10.29 4.29
C LEU A 439 -13.74 9.16 5.29
N ILE A 440 -14.73 8.32 5.04
CA ILE A 440 -15.13 7.20 5.89
C ILE A 440 -15.03 5.91 5.10
N ALA A 441 -14.29 4.94 5.63
CA ALA A 441 -14.19 3.61 5.08
C ALA A 441 -14.93 2.59 5.93
N VAL A 442 -15.65 1.68 5.27
CA VAL A 442 -16.39 0.59 5.93
C VAL A 442 -15.94 -0.73 5.31
N THR A 443 -15.71 -1.72 6.15
CA THR A 443 -15.33 -3.06 5.74
C THR A 443 -16.24 -4.10 6.36
N GLU A 444 -16.03 -5.36 6.05
CA GLU A 444 -16.69 -6.50 6.70
C GLU A 444 -16.41 -6.59 8.20
N MET A 445 -15.37 -5.90 8.68
CA MET A 445 -15.02 -5.87 10.09
C MET A 445 -15.91 -4.93 10.93
N ASN A 446 -16.61 -4.01 10.28
CA ASN A 446 -17.52 -3.10 10.97
C ASN A 446 -18.92 -3.76 11.13
N SER A 447 -19.28 -4.13 12.33
CA SER A 447 -20.59 -4.67 12.63
C SER A 447 -21.69 -3.60 12.51
N VAL A 448 -22.95 -4.00 12.28
CA VAL A 448 -24.08 -3.07 12.24
C VAL A 448 -24.18 -2.26 13.53
N ALA A 449 -23.92 -2.88 14.70
CA ALA A 449 -23.91 -2.19 15.98
C ALA A 449 -22.82 -1.09 16.06
N GLU A 450 -21.64 -1.30 15.43
CA GLU A 450 -20.62 -0.26 15.36
C GLU A 450 -21.02 0.87 14.42
N LEU A 451 -21.71 0.57 13.30
CA LEU A 451 -22.26 1.58 12.40
C LEU A 451 -23.30 2.45 13.09
N ASP A 452 -24.22 1.81 13.82
CA ASP A 452 -25.25 2.50 14.59
C ASP A 452 -24.64 3.40 15.66
N LYS A 453 -23.68 2.86 16.41
CA LYS A 453 -22.94 3.62 17.43
C LYS A 453 -22.20 4.81 16.85
N TYR A 454 -21.58 4.66 15.65
CA TYR A 454 -20.93 5.79 14.99
C TYR A 454 -21.92 6.93 14.73
N ALA A 455 -23.09 6.62 14.14
CA ALA A 455 -24.09 7.63 13.82
C ALA A 455 -24.64 8.31 15.09
N GLU A 456 -24.91 7.53 16.15
CA GLU A 456 -25.35 8.04 17.44
C GLU A 456 -24.32 9.00 18.06
N VAL A 457 -23.07 8.55 18.18
CA VAL A 457 -22.00 9.35 18.78
C VAL A 457 -21.69 10.60 17.95
N LEU A 458 -21.69 10.51 16.62
CA LEU A 458 -21.52 11.69 15.78
C LEU A 458 -22.64 12.71 15.99
N SER A 459 -23.89 12.27 16.08
CA SER A 459 -25.06 13.13 16.38
C SER A 459 -24.93 13.83 17.74
N GLU A 460 -24.50 13.11 18.79
CA GLU A 460 -24.22 13.69 20.11
C GLU A 460 -23.10 14.74 20.05
N VAL A 461 -21.97 14.42 19.37
CA VAL A 461 -20.82 15.32 19.22
C VAL A 461 -21.27 16.61 18.55
N LEU A 462 -21.99 16.54 17.44
CA LEU A 462 -22.46 17.71 16.69
C LEU A 462 -23.49 18.55 17.46
N SER A 463 -24.25 17.91 18.36
CA SER A 463 -25.25 18.58 19.21
C SER A 463 -24.64 19.23 20.46
N SER A 464 -23.38 18.91 20.82
CA SER A 464 -22.74 19.36 22.05
C SER A 464 -22.48 20.87 22.06
N LYS A 465 -22.77 21.51 23.22
CA LYS A 465 -22.53 22.97 23.40
C LYS A 465 -21.04 23.36 23.35
N THR A 466 -20.16 22.41 23.61
CA THR A 466 -18.70 22.61 23.66
C THR A 466 -18.15 22.99 22.27
N LEU A 467 -18.60 22.31 21.22
CA LEU A 467 -18.18 22.60 19.84
C LEU A 467 -18.74 23.95 19.33
N LYS A 468 -19.97 24.30 19.72
CA LYS A 468 -20.60 25.58 19.35
C LYS A 468 -19.87 26.80 19.93
N ASN A 469 -19.14 26.65 21.05
CA ASN A 469 -18.36 27.73 21.66
C ASN A 469 -16.93 27.88 21.06
N THR A 470 -16.36 26.82 20.52
CA THR A 470 -15.05 26.86 19.87
C THR A 470 -15.15 27.55 18.50
N ALA A 471 -16.22 27.34 17.76
CA ALA A 471 -16.49 28.02 16.49
C ALA A 471 -16.64 29.55 16.65
N LYS A 472 -17.21 30.03 17.77
CA LYS A 472 -17.30 31.49 18.07
C LYS A 472 -15.93 32.14 18.33
N LYS A 473 -14.94 31.39 18.82
CA LYS A 473 -13.58 31.92 19.06
C LYS A 473 -12.74 32.00 17.79
N VAL A 474 -12.98 31.15 16.79
CA VAL A 474 -12.26 31.17 15.50
C VAL A 474 -12.77 32.28 14.55
N LEU A 475 -14.04 32.67 14.70
CA LEU A 475 -14.65 33.77 13.91
C LEU A 475 -14.38 35.19 14.48
N THR A 476 -13.66 35.27 15.59
CA THR A 476 -13.35 36.56 16.28
C THR A 476 -11.85 36.83 16.38
N VAL A 477 -11.00 36.15 15.62
CA VAL A 477 -9.58 36.45 15.37
C VAL A 477 -9.38 36.61 13.82
#